data_64940fecebf3a5ba194e2acd99eb865d
#
_entry.id   64940fecebf3a5ba194e2acd99eb865d
#
_cell.length_a   1.000
_cell.length_b   1.000
_cell.length_c   1.000
_cell.angle_alpha   90.00
_cell.angle_beta   90.00
_cell.angle_gamma   90.00
#
_symmetry.space_group_name_H-M   'P 1'
#
loop_
_entity.id
_entity.type
_entity.pdbx_description
1 polymer ?
#
loop_
_entity_poly.entity_id
_entity_poly.type
_entity_poly.pdbx_seq_one_letter_code
_entity_poly.pdbx_strand_id
1 'polypeptide(L)'
;MTDTQEYPWIKHYPEGVPATINPDIYESLPDFQEKICQEYGDAPVFTSLGKTMTYKEFDEKVTAFASYLQSLPGVEQGDRVAVMMPNLLQYPICLFGIMKAGLIVVNVNPLYTARELGGQLKDSGAKVLVIIENFAKTFEKIQKDSPVEHVITTQVGDLLSAPKRLLVNFMLKKVKKMVPEFNLEHAVSFRDALAQGASRKFNPVKLDRYDIALLQYTGGTTGIAKGAMLTHRNVLANLQQTGVWISGDFKKKTEVVMTALPLYHIFSLTALCSFLQWGARMVLIVNPRDMKGLVKECEKQHFTVICGVNTLFNGLLNTPGFDQVDFKMLKLTVGGGTQVQKSVAERWKEVTGGHIIEAYGLTECSPGVAANPMNTPWNGSVGFPFPSTVVSIRGEGFKDLGFWTTPQEIPEHTGEICVKGPQVMRGYWDKPEETAAVLRDGWLRTGDIGNMDSNGRITITDRQKDMILVSGFNVYPNEIEGVLQSMPEILECGVVGVPNEKSGERVKAVIVKKDPSLTVEQVKAYCRQNLTGYKMPKEIVFVDSIPKTPVGKILRRELKDIVAKEEAPVKQETEGQKSEN
;
A
#
# COMPACT_ATOMS: atom_id res chain seq x y z
N MET A 1 6.93 -25.37 -16.79
CA MET A 1 5.45 -25.44 -16.81
C MET A 1 5.04 -25.29 -18.26
N THR A 2 4.75 -26.41 -18.90
CA THR A 2 4.28 -26.47 -20.30
C THR A 2 2.83 -26.90 -20.29
N ASP A 3 1.97 -26.18 -19.60
CA ASP A 3 0.53 -26.32 -19.74
C ASP A 3 0.06 -25.17 -20.61
N THR A 4 -0.18 -25.47 -21.88
CA THR A 4 -0.77 -24.60 -22.90
C THR A 4 -2.29 -24.46 -22.69
N GLN A 5 -2.73 -24.27 -21.46
CA GLN A 5 -4.10 -23.92 -21.20
C GLN A 5 -4.31 -22.48 -21.65
N GLU A 6 -5.04 -22.28 -22.73
CA GLU A 6 -5.45 -20.96 -23.19
C GLU A 6 -6.47 -20.37 -22.23
N TYR A 7 -6.00 -19.50 -21.35
CA TYR A 7 -6.90 -18.75 -20.47
C TYR A 7 -7.65 -17.67 -21.25
N PRO A 8 -8.95 -17.45 -20.98
CA PRO A 8 -9.78 -16.53 -21.76
C PRO A 8 -9.29 -15.09 -21.75
N TRP A 9 -8.58 -14.67 -20.71
CA TRP A 9 -8.09 -13.29 -20.57
C TRP A 9 -6.88 -12.95 -21.43
N ILE A 10 -6.11 -13.94 -21.92
CA ILE A 10 -4.88 -13.68 -22.69
C ILE A 10 -5.17 -12.92 -23.98
N LYS A 11 -6.28 -13.23 -24.66
CA LYS A 11 -6.71 -12.54 -25.89
C LYS A 11 -7.14 -11.09 -25.68
N HIS A 12 -7.31 -10.67 -24.42
CA HIS A 12 -7.68 -9.31 -24.03
C HIS A 12 -6.52 -8.49 -23.48
N TYR A 13 -5.32 -9.06 -23.50
CA TYR A 13 -4.11 -8.33 -23.12
C TYR A 13 -3.84 -7.16 -24.08
N PRO A 14 -3.22 -6.06 -23.58
CA PRO A 14 -2.73 -5.00 -24.45
C PRO A 14 -1.79 -5.56 -25.52
N GLU A 15 -1.73 -4.89 -26.67
CA GLU A 15 -0.86 -5.27 -27.77
C GLU A 15 0.61 -5.36 -27.30
N GLY A 16 1.30 -6.45 -27.65
CA GLY A 16 2.69 -6.70 -27.26
C GLY A 16 2.89 -7.27 -25.85
N VAL A 17 1.84 -7.40 -25.04
CA VAL A 17 1.93 -8.05 -23.72
C VAL A 17 1.90 -9.57 -23.88
N PRO A 18 2.98 -10.28 -23.46
CA PRO A 18 3.05 -11.74 -23.60
C PRO A 18 2.16 -12.44 -22.57
N ALA A 19 1.73 -13.69 -22.86
CA ALA A 19 0.99 -14.52 -21.90
C ALA A 19 1.81 -14.87 -20.64
N THR A 20 3.14 -14.95 -20.79
CA THR A 20 4.06 -15.33 -19.72
C THR A 20 5.26 -14.39 -19.69
N ILE A 21 5.85 -14.21 -18.49
CA ILE A 21 7.11 -13.49 -18.30
C ILE A 21 8.24 -14.49 -17.95
N ASN A 22 9.46 -14.04 -18.09
CA ASN A 22 10.62 -14.73 -17.51
C ASN A 22 10.97 -14.11 -16.15
N PRO A 23 10.60 -14.71 -15.02
CA PRO A 23 10.87 -14.15 -13.70
C PRO A 23 12.34 -14.19 -13.31
N ASP A 24 13.17 -14.87 -14.09
CA ASP A 24 14.55 -15.23 -13.77
C ASP A 24 15.59 -14.44 -14.59
N ILE A 25 15.21 -13.24 -15.12
CA ILE A 25 16.10 -12.33 -15.86
C ILE A 25 17.21 -11.77 -14.95
N TYR A 26 16.89 -11.54 -13.69
CA TYR A 26 17.81 -11.05 -12.66
C TYR A 26 18.01 -12.10 -11.57
N GLU A 27 19.21 -12.18 -11.04
CA GLU A 27 19.52 -13.11 -9.94
C GLU A 27 18.94 -12.64 -8.61
N SER A 28 18.89 -11.32 -8.40
CA SER A 28 18.38 -10.72 -7.17
C SER A 28 17.96 -9.27 -7.40
N LEU A 29 17.27 -8.64 -6.43
CA LEU A 29 16.96 -7.21 -6.47
C LEU A 29 18.22 -6.32 -6.46
N PRO A 30 19.31 -6.63 -5.73
CA PRO A 30 20.57 -5.94 -5.89
C PRO A 30 21.18 -6.06 -7.30
N ASP A 31 21.15 -7.25 -7.95
CA ASP A 31 21.59 -7.42 -9.33
C ASP A 31 20.78 -6.56 -10.31
N PHE A 32 19.45 -6.52 -10.14
CA PHE A 32 18.59 -5.60 -10.87
C PHE A 32 19.01 -4.13 -10.65
N GLN A 33 19.20 -3.72 -9.40
CA GLN A 33 19.57 -2.34 -9.05
C GLN A 33 20.91 -1.94 -9.65
N GLU A 34 21.92 -2.80 -9.58
CA GLU A 34 23.25 -2.54 -10.17
C GLU A 34 23.15 -2.35 -11.69
N LYS A 35 22.46 -3.25 -12.40
CA LYS A 35 22.28 -3.19 -13.85
C LYS A 35 21.60 -1.91 -14.31
N ILE A 36 20.51 -1.50 -13.65
CA ILE A 36 19.83 -0.26 -14.01
C ILE A 36 20.66 0.99 -13.67
N CYS A 37 21.43 0.97 -12.58
CA CYS A 37 22.32 2.08 -12.25
C CYS A 37 23.48 2.21 -13.24
N GLN A 38 24.01 1.10 -13.73
CA GLN A 38 25.01 1.09 -14.82
C GLN A 38 24.40 1.59 -16.14
N GLU A 39 23.18 1.19 -16.49
CA GLU A 39 22.50 1.60 -17.72
C GLU A 39 22.15 3.09 -17.73
N TYR A 40 21.70 3.63 -16.58
CA TYR A 40 21.16 5.00 -16.54
C TYR A 40 22.13 6.05 -16.01
N GLY A 41 23.16 5.68 -15.27
CA GLY A 41 24.30 6.51 -14.86
C GLY A 41 23.92 7.88 -14.27
N ASP A 42 24.21 8.94 -15.00
CA ASP A 42 23.98 10.32 -14.56
C ASP A 42 22.52 10.80 -14.70
N ALA A 43 21.61 9.94 -15.20
CA ALA A 43 20.18 10.28 -15.24
C ALA A 43 19.60 10.48 -13.82
N PRO A 44 18.61 11.38 -13.64
CA PRO A 44 17.98 11.60 -12.35
C PRO A 44 17.13 10.40 -11.93
N VAL A 45 17.26 9.94 -10.68
CA VAL A 45 16.47 8.82 -10.13
C VAL A 45 15.49 9.26 -9.06
N PHE A 46 15.94 9.98 -8.04
CA PHE A 46 15.09 10.40 -6.92
C PHE A 46 15.14 11.90 -6.71
N THR A 47 13.97 12.51 -6.57
CA THR A 47 13.83 13.92 -6.20
C THR A 47 13.00 14.02 -4.91
N SER A 48 13.50 14.74 -3.91
CA SER A 48 12.75 15.07 -2.70
C SER A 48 13.19 16.42 -2.14
N LEU A 49 12.24 17.23 -1.71
CA LEU A 49 12.49 18.55 -1.13
C LEU A 49 13.45 19.42 -2.00
N GLY A 50 13.40 19.28 -3.31
CA GLY A 50 14.21 20.05 -4.27
C GLY A 50 15.68 19.59 -4.38
N LYS A 51 16.07 18.44 -3.83
CA LYS A 51 17.34 17.75 -4.14
C LYS A 51 17.02 16.60 -5.08
N THR A 52 17.77 16.50 -6.15
CA THR A 52 17.75 15.36 -7.07
C THR A 52 19.03 14.56 -6.94
N MET A 53 18.92 13.24 -6.95
CA MET A 53 19.99 12.25 -6.94
C MET A 53 20.02 11.54 -8.29
N THR A 54 21.20 11.22 -8.80
CA THR A 54 21.35 10.41 -10.02
C THR A 54 21.39 8.91 -9.71
N TYR A 55 21.21 8.05 -10.73
CA TYR A 55 21.36 6.60 -10.59
C TYR A 55 22.77 6.23 -10.08
N LYS A 56 23.81 6.90 -10.57
CA LYS A 56 25.19 6.71 -10.11
C LYS A 56 25.37 7.09 -8.64
N GLU A 57 24.93 8.28 -8.22
CA GLU A 57 24.95 8.71 -6.81
C GLU A 57 24.17 7.76 -5.90
N PHE A 58 23.09 7.19 -6.42
CA PHE A 58 22.27 6.21 -5.71
C PHE A 58 23.05 4.92 -5.47
N ASP A 59 23.66 4.32 -6.51
CA ASP A 59 24.46 3.08 -6.40
C ASP A 59 25.65 3.25 -5.44
N GLU A 60 26.36 4.38 -5.52
CA GLU A 60 27.46 4.70 -4.60
C GLU A 60 26.98 4.68 -3.13
N LYS A 61 25.82 5.27 -2.86
CA LYS A 61 25.26 5.31 -1.50
C LYS A 61 24.70 3.96 -1.05
N VAL A 62 24.07 3.21 -1.93
CA VAL A 62 23.62 1.83 -1.68
C VAL A 62 24.81 0.97 -1.28
N THR A 63 25.91 1.03 -2.04
CA THR A 63 27.13 0.27 -1.76
C THR A 63 27.79 0.71 -0.44
N ALA A 64 27.85 2.02 -0.18
CA ALA A 64 28.38 2.53 1.08
C ALA A 64 27.54 2.05 2.29
N PHE A 65 26.20 2.10 2.18
CA PHE A 65 25.32 1.64 3.25
C PHE A 65 25.46 0.12 3.46
N ALA A 66 25.53 -0.67 2.39
CA ALA A 66 25.78 -2.12 2.47
C ALA A 66 27.10 -2.44 3.17
N SER A 67 28.21 -1.74 2.80
CA SER A 67 29.52 -1.90 3.45
C SER A 67 29.49 -1.58 4.94
N TYR A 68 28.73 -0.55 5.34
CA TYR A 68 28.54 -0.21 6.75
C TYR A 68 27.81 -1.35 7.49
N LEU A 69 26.70 -1.84 6.96
CA LEU A 69 25.93 -2.91 7.58
C LEU A 69 26.75 -4.19 7.77
N GLN A 70 27.57 -4.55 6.78
CA GLN A 70 28.50 -5.69 6.87
C GLN A 70 29.59 -5.52 7.93
N SER A 71 29.83 -4.31 8.40
CA SER A 71 30.82 -4.03 9.43
C SER A 71 30.27 -4.04 10.85
N LEU A 72 28.95 -4.20 11.01
CA LEU A 72 28.31 -4.23 12.32
C LEU A 72 28.59 -5.58 13.01
N PRO A 73 29.08 -5.57 14.25
CA PRO A 73 29.34 -6.82 14.98
C PRO A 73 28.03 -7.57 15.22
N GLY A 74 28.05 -8.89 15.09
CA GLY A 74 26.89 -9.76 15.34
C GLY A 74 25.82 -9.73 14.23
N VAL A 75 26.03 -8.96 13.14
CA VAL A 75 25.12 -8.94 11.97
C VAL A 75 25.64 -9.89 10.91
N GLU A 76 24.83 -10.86 10.52
CA GLU A 76 25.17 -11.92 9.58
C GLU A 76 24.16 -11.96 8.41
N GLN A 77 24.54 -12.61 7.31
CA GLN A 77 23.65 -12.81 6.15
C GLN A 77 22.33 -13.46 6.60
N GLY A 78 21.20 -12.92 6.12
CA GLY A 78 19.86 -13.35 6.49
C GLY A 78 19.29 -12.66 7.75
N ASP A 79 20.09 -11.83 8.45
CA ASP A 79 19.55 -11.03 9.54
C ASP A 79 18.61 -9.93 9.04
N ARG A 80 17.72 -9.48 9.90
CA ARG A 80 16.65 -8.53 9.59
C ARG A 80 17.03 -7.14 10.01
N VAL A 81 16.79 -6.18 9.11
CA VAL A 81 16.98 -4.74 9.32
C VAL A 81 15.64 -4.03 9.17
N ALA A 82 15.15 -3.46 10.25
CA ALA A 82 13.92 -2.71 10.26
C ALA A 82 14.15 -1.27 9.75
N VAL A 83 13.26 -0.78 8.86
CA VAL A 83 13.31 0.56 8.28
C VAL A 83 12.03 1.31 8.62
N MET A 84 12.13 2.35 9.45
CA MET A 84 11.01 3.15 9.97
C MET A 84 11.16 4.62 9.58
N MET A 85 10.72 4.96 8.37
CA MET A 85 10.75 6.35 7.86
C MET A 85 9.70 6.57 6.75
N PRO A 86 9.29 7.83 6.49
CA PRO A 86 8.46 8.18 5.34
C PRO A 86 9.27 8.15 4.03
N ASN A 87 8.65 8.66 2.94
CA ASN A 87 9.29 8.76 1.63
C ASN A 87 10.42 9.80 1.62
N LEU A 88 11.62 9.38 1.94
CA LEU A 88 12.85 10.18 1.96
C LEU A 88 13.87 9.60 0.99
N LEU A 89 14.87 10.40 0.60
CA LEU A 89 15.99 9.93 -0.24
C LEU A 89 16.75 8.76 0.40
N GLN A 90 16.71 8.66 1.72
CA GLN A 90 17.35 7.60 2.50
C GLN A 90 16.65 6.24 2.33
N TYR A 91 15.33 6.24 2.12
CA TYR A 91 14.56 4.99 2.09
C TYR A 91 15.03 4.03 0.98
N PRO A 92 15.12 4.43 -0.31
CA PRO A 92 15.62 3.53 -1.36
C PRO A 92 17.08 3.10 -1.14
N ILE A 93 17.92 3.94 -0.53
CA ILE A 93 19.30 3.57 -0.17
C ILE A 93 19.28 2.46 0.89
N CYS A 94 18.45 2.59 1.92
CA CYS A 94 18.27 1.54 2.93
C CYS A 94 17.74 0.26 2.30
N LEU A 95 16.69 0.35 1.49
CA LEU A 95 16.04 -0.79 0.85
C LEU A 95 17.05 -1.66 0.09
N PHE A 96 17.78 -1.06 -0.85
CA PHE A 96 18.72 -1.81 -1.68
C PHE A 96 20.05 -2.09 -0.97
N GLY A 97 20.50 -1.21 -0.07
CA GLY A 97 21.74 -1.43 0.69
C GLY A 97 21.63 -2.60 1.67
N ILE A 98 20.48 -2.79 2.32
CA ILE A 98 20.20 -3.93 3.19
C ILE A 98 20.26 -5.23 2.37
N MET A 99 19.53 -5.28 1.26
CA MET A 99 19.51 -6.46 0.39
C MET A 99 20.90 -6.75 -0.24
N LYS A 100 21.63 -5.70 -0.63
CA LYS A 100 23.00 -5.81 -1.18
C LYS A 100 23.99 -6.36 -0.14
N ALA A 101 23.77 -6.05 1.14
CA ALA A 101 24.55 -6.63 2.24
C ALA A 101 24.19 -8.09 2.55
N GLY A 102 23.19 -8.67 1.90
CA GLY A 102 22.70 -10.02 2.15
C GLY A 102 21.70 -10.09 3.32
N LEU A 103 21.09 -8.98 3.68
CA LEU A 103 20.18 -8.84 4.82
C LEU A 103 18.73 -8.71 4.34
N ILE A 104 17.79 -8.98 5.24
CA ILE A 104 16.35 -8.95 4.99
C ILE A 104 15.76 -7.62 5.42
N VAL A 105 15.04 -6.94 4.54
CA VAL A 105 14.34 -5.69 4.86
C VAL A 105 13.05 -5.98 5.64
N VAL A 106 12.84 -5.26 6.75
CA VAL A 106 11.57 -5.25 7.49
C VAL A 106 10.99 -3.85 7.41
N ASN A 107 9.97 -3.68 6.61
CA ASN A 107 9.31 -2.38 6.47
C ASN A 107 8.41 -2.09 7.67
N VAL A 108 8.61 -0.93 8.29
CA VAL A 108 7.88 -0.51 9.49
C VAL A 108 7.09 0.77 9.22
N ASN A 109 5.82 0.78 9.61
CA ASN A 109 5.00 1.97 9.56
C ASN A 109 5.51 3.01 10.59
N PRO A 110 5.93 4.21 10.18
CA PRO A 110 6.43 5.24 11.09
C PRO A 110 5.41 5.71 12.15
N LEU A 111 4.12 5.49 11.90
CA LEU A 111 3.05 5.90 12.81
C LEU A 111 2.68 4.84 13.86
N TYR A 112 3.40 3.72 13.91
CA TYR A 112 3.15 2.69 14.92
C TYR A 112 3.36 3.22 16.33
N THR A 113 2.50 2.78 17.24
CA THR A 113 2.70 2.94 18.68
C THR A 113 3.89 2.12 19.16
N ALA A 114 4.39 2.39 20.36
CA ALA A 114 5.47 1.61 20.95
C ALA A 114 5.12 0.10 21.06
N ARG A 115 3.86 -0.23 21.35
CA ARG A 115 3.38 -1.62 21.42
C ARG A 115 3.43 -2.31 20.05
N GLU A 116 2.95 -1.66 18.99
CA GLU A 116 2.95 -2.21 17.62
C GLU A 116 4.37 -2.38 17.10
N LEU A 117 5.22 -1.35 17.28
CA LEU A 117 6.62 -1.41 16.91
C LEU A 117 7.35 -2.54 17.65
N GLY A 118 7.18 -2.64 18.98
CA GLY A 118 7.78 -3.69 19.78
C GLY A 118 7.34 -5.09 19.38
N GLY A 119 6.06 -5.26 19.06
CA GLY A 119 5.51 -6.52 18.54
C GLY A 119 6.17 -6.90 17.21
N GLN A 120 6.26 -5.99 16.25
CA GLN A 120 6.88 -6.26 14.95
C GLN A 120 8.38 -6.53 15.04
N LEU A 121 9.13 -5.78 15.86
CA LEU A 121 10.56 -6.00 16.05
C LEU A 121 10.85 -7.37 16.70
N LYS A 122 10.05 -7.78 17.68
CA LYS A 122 10.16 -9.10 18.32
C LYS A 122 9.82 -10.24 17.36
N ASP A 123 8.71 -10.13 16.63
CA ASP A 123 8.26 -11.15 15.68
C ASP A 123 9.26 -11.32 14.52
N SER A 124 9.80 -10.23 13.99
CA SER A 124 10.80 -10.28 12.92
C SER A 124 12.20 -10.67 13.41
N GLY A 125 12.51 -10.48 14.69
CA GLY A 125 13.85 -10.62 15.24
C GLY A 125 14.85 -9.64 14.60
N ALA A 126 14.44 -8.41 14.30
CA ALA A 126 15.29 -7.40 13.67
C ALA A 126 16.43 -6.98 14.59
N LYS A 127 17.69 -7.19 14.15
CA LYS A 127 18.89 -6.80 14.88
C LYS A 127 19.29 -5.34 14.68
N VAL A 128 18.92 -4.76 13.54
CA VAL A 128 19.24 -3.37 13.19
C VAL A 128 17.94 -2.60 12.96
N LEU A 129 17.88 -1.37 13.47
CA LEU A 129 16.78 -0.45 13.22
C LEU A 129 17.29 0.85 12.60
N VAL A 130 16.80 1.18 11.41
CA VAL A 130 16.98 2.50 10.79
C VAL A 130 15.72 3.32 11.05
N ILE A 131 15.82 4.39 11.82
CA ILE A 131 14.66 5.16 12.26
C ILE A 131 14.85 6.66 12.04
N ILE A 132 13.80 7.34 11.56
CA ILE A 132 13.79 8.80 11.52
C ILE A 132 13.57 9.37 12.93
N GLU A 133 14.33 10.42 13.29
CA GLU A 133 14.33 11.04 14.63
C GLU A 133 12.95 11.48 15.12
N ASN A 134 12.02 11.78 14.20
CA ASN A 134 10.64 12.15 14.53
C ASN A 134 9.91 11.09 15.36
N PHE A 135 10.29 9.82 15.20
CA PHE A 135 9.68 8.68 15.87
C PHE A 135 10.65 7.96 16.83
N ALA A 136 11.86 8.48 17.01
CA ALA A 136 12.88 7.89 17.89
C ALA A 136 12.38 7.71 19.35
N LYS A 137 11.56 8.66 19.83
CA LYS A 137 10.93 8.57 21.17
C LYS A 137 9.98 7.37 21.31
N THR A 138 9.39 6.90 20.23
CA THR A 138 8.56 5.70 20.24
C THR A 138 9.40 4.45 20.49
N PHE A 139 10.56 4.36 19.83
CA PHE A 139 11.49 3.24 20.02
C PHE A 139 12.19 3.29 21.39
N GLU A 140 12.58 4.47 21.87
CA GLU A 140 13.17 4.64 23.20
C GLU A 140 12.37 3.95 24.31
N LYS A 141 11.04 4.00 24.25
CA LYS A 141 10.15 3.40 25.23
C LYS A 141 10.24 1.86 25.31
N ILE A 142 10.75 1.23 24.26
CA ILE A 142 10.81 -0.23 24.12
C ILE A 142 12.22 -0.76 23.86
N GLN A 143 13.23 0.13 23.79
CA GLN A 143 14.61 -0.24 23.41
C GLN A 143 15.15 -1.40 24.25
N LYS A 144 14.95 -1.37 25.57
CA LYS A 144 15.47 -2.40 26.50
C LYS A 144 14.84 -3.79 26.30
N ASP A 145 13.61 -3.83 25.79
CA ASP A 145 12.85 -5.06 25.57
C ASP A 145 12.87 -5.51 24.08
N SER A 146 13.62 -4.81 23.25
CA SER A 146 13.73 -5.05 21.81
C SER A 146 14.92 -5.96 21.48
N PRO A 147 14.84 -6.81 20.45
CA PRO A 147 15.99 -7.56 19.93
C PRO A 147 17.00 -6.70 19.16
N VAL A 148 16.74 -5.40 18.99
CA VAL A 148 17.59 -4.48 18.22
C VAL A 148 18.91 -4.24 18.94
N GLU A 149 20.01 -4.59 18.29
CA GLU A 149 21.38 -4.39 18.78
C GLU A 149 22.01 -3.08 18.25
N HIS A 150 21.63 -2.68 17.03
CA HIS A 150 22.17 -1.48 16.37
C HIS A 150 21.08 -0.52 15.94
N VAL A 151 21.25 0.76 16.24
CA VAL A 151 20.31 1.81 15.87
C VAL A 151 21.00 2.83 14.96
N ILE A 152 20.37 3.11 13.82
CA ILE A 152 20.80 4.14 12.87
C ILE A 152 19.69 5.19 12.81
N THR A 153 20.01 6.42 13.23
CA THR A 153 19.04 7.53 13.19
C THR A 153 19.23 8.37 11.93
N THR A 154 18.14 8.88 11.36
CA THR A 154 18.18 9.81 10.23
C THR A 154 17.25 11.00 10.43
N GLN A 155 17.58 12.12 9.80
CA GLN A 155 16.78 13.35 9.78
C GLN A 155 16.22 13.59 8.37
N VAL A 156 15.11 14.30 8.27
CA VAL A 156 14.47 14.62 6.97
C VAL A 156 15.45 15.26 5.99
N GLY A 157 16.34 16.12 6.48
CA GLY A 157 17.26 16.89 5.65
C GLY A 157 18.61 16.22 5.36
N ASP A 158 18.91 15.02 5.86
CA ASP A 158 20.26 14.44 5.86
C ASP A 158 20.96 14.40 4.50
N LEU A 159 20.23 14.14 3.43
CA LEU A 159 20.77 14.08 2.07
C LEU A 159 20.56 15.37 1.25
N LEU A 160 20.08 16.44 1.87
CA LEU A 160 20.00 17.77 1.24
C LEU A 160 21.37 18.47 1.25
N SER A 161 21.53 19.53 0.42
CA SER A 161 22.71 20.40 0.48
C SER A 161 22.90 21.00 1.89
N ALA A 162 24.14 21.25 2.29
CA ALA A 162 24.48 21.67 3.65
C ALA A 162 23.61 22.80 4.21
N PRO A 163 23.42 23.95 3.55
CA PRO A 163 22.60 25.03 4.09
C PRO A 163 21.13 24.62 4.23
N LYS A 164 20.58 23.90 3.23
CA LYS A 164 19.19 23.45 3.25
C LYS A 164 18.94 22.37 4.30
N ARG A 165 19.89 21.45 4.48
CA ARG A 165 19.86 20.44 5.55
C ARG A 165 19.76 21.08 6.92
N LEU A 166 20.66 22.03 7.23
CA LEU A 166 20.67 22.72 8.51
C LEU A 166 19.34 23.45 8.75
N LEU A 167 18.84 24.17 7.73
CA LEU A 167 17.58 24.89 7.81
C LEU A 167 16.40 23.95 8.05
N VAL A 168 16.25 22.90 7.24
CA VAL A 168 15.12 21.95 7.34
C VAL A 168 15.13 21.25 8.69
N ASN A 169 16.28 20.72 9.12
CA ASN A 169 16.39 19.99 10.38
C ASN A 169 16.17 20.93 11.58
N PHE A 170 16.69 22.16 11.55
CA PHE A 170 16.41 23.18 12.57
C PHE A 170 14.91 23.54 12.64
N MET A 171 14.29 23.79 11.47
CA MET A 171 12.85 24.11 11.40
C MET A 171 11.98 23.01 12.00
N LEU A 172 12.26 21.74 11.65
CA LEU A 172 11.49 20.60 12.16
C LEU A 172 11.70 20.40 13.66
N LYS A 173 12.95 20.52 14.15
CA LYS A 173 13.30 20.28 15.57
C LYS A 173 12.92 21.43 16.49
N LYS A 174 13.25 22.67 16.11
CA LYS A 174 13.11 23.84 17.02
C LYS A 174 11.86 24.66 16.78
N VAL A 175 11.44 24.85 15.54
CA VAL A 175 10.28 25.70 15.20
C VAL A 175 8.98 24.88 15.21
N LYS A 176 8.92 23.79 14.44
CA LYS A 176 7.72 22.95 14.35
C LYS A 176 7.60 21.94 15.49
N LYS A 177 8.67 21.74 16.29
CA LYS A 177 8.73 20.79 17.42
C LYS A 177 8.24 19.37 17.03
N MET A 178 8.55 18.95 15.80
CA MET A 178 8.15 17.64 15.27
C MET A 178 9.14 16.51 15.63
N VAL A 179 10.25 16.84 16.26
CA VAL A 179 11.26 15.89 16.76
C VAL A 179 11.27 16.00 18.28
N PRO A 180 10.61 15.08 19.01
CA PRO A 180 10.67 15.02 20.48
C PRO A 180 12.10 14.78 20.95
N GLU A 181 12.43 15.20 22.16
CA GLU A 181 13.69 14.81 22.80
C GLU A 181 13.70 13.30 23.04
N PHE A 182 14.80 12.66 22.67
CA PHE A 182 15.01 11.23 22.82
C PHE A 182 16.47 10.95 23.22
N ASN A 183 16.67 9.81 23.86
CA ASN A 183 17.99 9.25 24.18
C ASN A 183 18.04 7.79 23.68
N LEU A 184 18.80 7.55 22.63
CA LEU A 184 19.04 6.21 22.09
C LEU A 184 20.51 5.87 22.30
N GLU A 185 20.77 4.88 23.10
CA GLU A 185 22.13 4.44 23.41
C GLU A 185 22.82 3.93 22.15
N HIS A 186 24.07 4.35 21.95
CA HIS A 186 24.91 3.93 20.82
C HIS A 186 24.35 4.14 19.40
N ALA A 187 23.36 5.02 19.24
CA ALA A 187 22.81 5.33 17.93
C ALA A 187 23.84 6.04 17.03
N VAL A 188 23.96 5.57 15.79
CA VAL A 188 24.84 6.17 14.77
C VAL A 188 23.97 6.97 13.79
N SER A 189 24.42 8.16 13.37
CA SER A 189 23.68 8.88 12.34
C SER A 189 23.80 8.21 10.98
N PHE A 190 22.74 8.27 10.16
CA PHE A 190 22.75 7.72 8.81
C PHE A 190 23.88 8.31 7.93
N ARG A 191 24.21 9.57 8.15
CA ARG A 191 25.32 10.23 7.46
C ARG A 191 26.68 9.66 7.86
N ASP A 192 26.88 9.40 9.16
CA ASP A 192 28.10 8.77 9.64
C ASP A 192 28.20 7.32 9.19
N ALA A 193 27.06 6.59 9.16
CA ALA A 193 26.99 5.25 8.59
C ALA A 193 27.42 5.23 7.12
N LEU A 194 26.91 6.15 6.29
CA LEU A 194 27.33 6.30 4.90
C LEU A 194 28.82 6.66 4.76
N ALA A 195 29.32 7.60 5.57
CA ALA A 195 30.72 8.02 5.54
C ALA A 195 31.67 6.87 5.95
N GLN A 196 31.33 6.14 7.01
CA GLN A 196 32.08 4.96 7.44
C GLN A 196 32.04 3.85 6.39
N GLY A 197 30.88 3.58 5.78
CA GLY A 197 30.75 2.56 4.76
C GLY A 197 31.50 2.91 3.47
N ALA A 198 31.49 4.18 3.05
CA ALA A 198 32.25 4.64 1.89
C ALA A 198 33.77 4.50 2.04
N SER A 199 34.29 4.50 3.28
CA SER A 199 35.73 4.28 3.57
C SER A 199 36.11 2.79 3.65
N ARG A 200 35.14 1.88 3.54
CA ARG A 200 35.35 0.43 3.67
C ARG A 200 35.17 -0.27 2.32
N LYS A 201 35.84 -1.40 2.16
CA LYS A 201 35.64 -2.26 1.01
C LYS A 201 34.33 -3.03 1.17
N PHE A 202 33.45 -2.94 0.19
CA PHE A 202 32.27 -3.81 0.09
C PHE A 202 32.69 -5.24 -0.24
N ASN A 203 32.14 -6.22 0.48
CA ASN A 203 32.35 -7.63 0.23
C ASN A 203 31.10 -8.18 -0.47
N PRO A 204 31.18 -8.54 -1.79
CA PRO A 204 30.03 -9.10 -2.49
C PRO A 204 29.48 -10.35 -1.81
N VAL A 205 28.17 -10.41 -1.64
CA VAL A 205 27.45 -11.55 -1.05
C VAL A 205 26.79 -12.34 -2.18
N LYS A 206 26.93 -13.66 -2.15
CA LYS A 206 26.18 -14.52 -3.05
C LYS A 206 24.74 -14.61 -2.57
N LEU A 207 23.81 -14.14 -3.39
CA LEU A 207 22.38 -14.19 -3.16
C LEU A 207 21.75 -15.21 -4.11
N ASP A 208 20.75 -15.93 -3.58
CA ASP A 208 19.87 -16.78 -4.39
C ASP A 208 18.55 -16.04 -4.62
N ARG A 209 17.95 -16.24 -5.80
CA ARG A 209 16.64 -15.63 -6.13
C ARG A 209 15.50 -16.04 -5.21
N TYR A 210 15.65 -17.17 -4.52
CA TYR A 210 14.69 -17.66 -3.53
C TYR A 210 15.01 -17.20 -2.10
N ASP A 211 16.13 -16.47 -1.89
CA ASP A 211 16.38 -15.82 -0.61
C ASP A 211 15.28 -14.79 -0.31
N ILE A 212 14.95 -14.63 0.96
CA ILE A 212 13.96 -13.65 1.41
C ILE A 212 14.57 -12.26 1.27
N ALA A 213 13.95 -11.41 0.46
CA ALA A 213 14.34 -10.01 0.30
C ALA A 213 13.69 -9.11 1.35
N LEU A 214 12.41 -9.35 1.62
CA LEU A 214 11.62 -8.53 2.56
C LEU A 214 10.73 -9.41 3.44
N LEU A 215 10.53 -8.96 4.68
CA LEU A 215 9.37 -9.29 5.50
C LEU A 215 8.41 -8.12 5.44
N GLN A 216 7.33 -8.29 4.69
CA GLN A 216 6.32 -7.26 4.54
C GLN A 216 5.14 -7.55 5.46
N TYR A 217 4.99 -6.74 6.50
CA TYR A 217 3.94 -6.94 7.49
C TYR A 217 2.59 -6.47 6.98
N THR A 218 1.58 -7.32 7.17
CA THR A 218 0.19 -7.01 6.87
C THR A 218 -0.59 -6.78 8.16
N GLY A 219 -1.52 -5.84 8.15
CA GLY A 219 -2.48 -5.70 9.24
C GLY A 219 -3.41 -6.91 9.25
N GLY A 220 -3.08 -7.91 10.07
CA GLY A 220 -3.89 -9.11 10.23
C GLY A 220 -5.31 -8.78 10.71
N THR A 221 -6.27 -9.58 10.26
CA THR A 221 -7.68 -9.47 10.68
C THR A 221 -7.90 -9.87 12.14
N THR A 222 -6.96 -10.65 12.69
CA THR A 222 -6.90 -11.10 14.09
C THR A 222 -6.23 -10.09 15.02
N GLY A 223 -5.76 -8.94 14.50
CA GLY A 223 -5.08 -7.89 15.28
C GLY A 223 -3.57 -8.09 15.43
N ILE A 224 -3.02 -9.26 15.06
CA ILE A 224 -1.58 -9.52 15.05
C ILE A 224 -1.09 -9.40 13.61
N ALA A 225 -0.16 -8.48 13.37
CA ALA A 225 0.46 -8.32 12.06
C ALA A 225 1.34 -9.54 11.73
N LYS A 226 1.27 -10.01 10.47
CA LYS A 226 2.05 -11.16 9.98
C LYS A 226 3.04 -10.70 8.93
N GLY A 227 4.29 -11.16 9.03
CA GLY A 227 5.33 -10.85 8.04
C GLY A 227 5.24 -11.81 6.84
N ALA A 228 4.75 -11.33 5.69
CA ALA A 228 4.81 -12.10 4.44
C ALA A 228 6.27 -12.18 3.95
N MET A 229 6.76 -13.38 3.73
CA MET A 229 8.10 -13.65 3.21
C MET A 229 8.11 -13.47 1.68
N LEU A 230 8.63 -12.34 1.21
CA LEU A 230 8.78 -12.05 -0.20
C LEU A 230 10.23 -12.30 -0.61
N THR A 231 10.43 -13.25 -1.52
CA THR A 231 11.76 -13.56 -2.07
C THR A 231 12.15 -12.53 -3.13
N HIS A 232 13.45 -12.47 -3.47
CA HIS A 232 13.91 -11.66 -4.60
C HIS A 232 13.12 -12.00 -5.86
N ARG A 233 12.89 -13.29 -6.11
CA ARG A 233 12.16 -13.79 -7.29
C ARG A 233 10.69 -13.34 -7.31
N ASN A 234 10.01 -13.33 -6.16
CA ASN A 234 8.62 -12.90 -6.10
C ASN A 234 8.45 -11.44 -6.54
N VAL A 235 9.29 -10.56 -5.99
CA VAL A 235 9.26 -9.13 -6.32
C VAL A 235 9.71 -8.87 -7.76
N LEU A 236 10.78 -9.54 -8.23
CA LEU A 236 11.27 -9.43 -9.61
C LEU A 236 10.23 -9.93 -10.62
N ALA A 237 9.52 -11.01 -10.32
CA ALA A 237 8.43 -11.48 -11.16
C ALA A 237 7.33 -10.42 -11.32
N ASN A 238 6.89 -9.83 -10.20
CA ASN A 238 5.85 -8.80 -10.23
C ASN A 238 6.31 -7.52 -10.94
N LEU A 239 7.57 -7.14 -10.77
CA LEU A 239 8.21 -6.06 -11.53
C LEU A 239 8.18 -6.33 -13.05
N GLN A 240 8.48 -7.57 -13.49
CA GLN A 240 8.39 -7.95 -14.90
C GLN A 240 6.94 -7.91 -15.41
N GLN A 241 6.00 -8.46 -14.65
CA GLN A 241 4.57 -8.46 -14.97
C GLN A 241 4.02 -7.05 -15.18
N THR A 242 4.27 -6.15 -14.23
CA THR A 242 3.83 -4.75 -14.32
C THR A 242 4.57 -3.99 -15.42
N GLY A 243 5.87 -4.27 -15.62
CA GLY A 243 6.68 -3.65 -16.66
C GLY A 243 6.17 -3.95 -18.06
N VAL A 244 5.89 -5.21 -18.40
CA VAL A 244 5.35 -5.55 -19.72
C VAL A 244 3.92 -5.04 -19.91
N TRP A 245 3.14 -4.93 -18.82
CA TRP A 245 1.76 -4.43 -18.88
C TRP A 245 1.65 -2.98 -19.30
N ILE A 246 2.63 -2.15 -18.94
CA ILE A 246 2.64 -0.71 -19.23
C ILE A 246 3.59 -0.33 -20.39
N SER A 247 4.23 -1.30 -21.06
CA SER A 247 5.37 -1.05 -21.97
C SER A 247 5.05 -0.20 -23.20
N GLY A 248 3.81 -0.19 -23.69
CA GLY A 248 3.44 0.43 -24.98
C GLY A 248 3.68 1.94 -25.07
N ASP A 249 3.48 2.68 -23.97
CA ASP A 249 3.50 4.16 -23.97
C ASP A 249 4.69 4.77 -23.24
N PHE A 250 5.57 3.93 -22.67
CA PHE A 250 6.68 4.40 -21.85
C PHE A 250 8.00 4.43 -22.59
N LYS A 251 8.79 5.48 -22.34
CA LYS A 251 10.11 5.67 -22.91
C LYS A 251 11.16 5.73 -21.80
N LYS A 252 12.30 5.08 -22.02
CA LYS A 252 13.42 5.11 -21.06
C LYS A 252 13.88 6.55 -20.78
N LYS A 253 14.17 6.85 -19.52
CA LYS A 253 14.71 8.14 -19.00
C LYS A 253 13.79 9.36 -19.14
N THR A 254 12.52 9.18 -19.53
CA THR A 254 11.60 10.32 -19.70
C THR A 254 10.51 10.39 -18.64
N GLU A 255 10.29 9.31 -17.93
CA GLU A 255 9.14 9.22 -17.02
C GLU A 255 9.43 9.88 -15.68
N VAL A 256 8.40 10.57 -15.17
CA VAL A 256 8.41 11.24 -13.87
C VAL A 256 7.24 10.71 -13.04
N VAL A 257 7.54 10.05 -11.93
CA VAL A 257 6.56 9.35 -11.11
C VAL A 257 6.33 10.09 -9.79
N MET A 258 5.09 10.52 -9.54
CA MET A 258 4.70 11.09 -8.25
C MET A 258 4.50 9.99 -7.22
N THR A 259 5.45 9.85 -6.30
CA THR A 259 5.47 8.81 -5.27
C THR A 259 4.87 9.34 -3.97
N ALA A 260 3.55 9.44 -3.93
CA ALA A 260 2.80 9.92 -2.76
C ALA A 260 2.45 8.80 -1.78
N LEU A 261 2.26 7.56 -2.26
CA LEU A 261 2.02 6.41 -1.39
C LEU A 261 3.29 6.05 -0.60
N PRO A 262 3.13 5.60 0.67
CA PRO A 262 4.27 5.26 1.51
C PRO A 262 5.11 4.10 0.95
N LEU A 263 6.43 4.30 0.82
CA LEU A 263 7.36 3.28 0.30
C LEU A 263 7.49 2.05 1.20
N TYR A 264 7.19 2.17 2.50
CA TYR A 264 7.14 1.01 3.39
C TYR A 264 5.93 0.10 3.13
N HIS A 265 5.02 0.47 2.23
CA HIS A 265 3.92 -0.36 1.75
C HIS A 265 4.27 -0.98 0.40
N ILE A 266 4.00 -2.28 0.25
CA ILE A 266 4.43 -3.06 -0.92
C ILE A 266 3.94 -2.49 -2.26
N PHE A 267 2.76 -1.90 -2.32
CA PHE A 267 2.25 -1.28 -3.55
C PHE A 267 3.19 -0.17 -4.05
N SER A 268 3.57 0.76 -3.18
CA SER A 268 4.47 1.85 -3.55
C SER A 268 5.89 1.36 -3.80
N LEU A 269 6.36 0.38 -3.02
CA LEU A 269 7.68 -0.23 -3.20
C LEU A 269 7.81 -0.91 -4.56
N THR A 270 6.83 -1.74 -4.94
CA THR A 270 6.87 -2.42 -6.24
C THR A 270 6.66 -1.44 -7.39
N ALA A 271 5.79 -0.44 -7.24
CA ALA A 271 5.68 0.64 -8.23
C ALA A 271 7.02 1.36 -8.43
N LEU A 272 7.73 1.70 -7.33
CA LEU A 272 9.09 2.26 -7.41
C LEU A 272 10.00 1.35 -8.23
N CYS A 273 10.12 0.08 -7.89
CA CYS A 273 10.98 -0.87 -8.61
C CYS A 273 10.56 -1.01 -10.10
N SER A 274 9.25 -1.04 -10.38
CA SER A 274 8.74 -1.16 -11.75
C SER A 274 9.12 0.03 -12.63
N PHE A 275 9.10 1.25 -12.10
CA PHE A 275 9.48 2.43 -12.86
C PHE A 275 11.00 2.65 -12.92
N LEU A 276 11.77 2.14 -11.95
CA LEU A 276 13.24 2.17 -12.02
C LEU A 276 13.78 1.42 -13.26
N GLN A 277 13.13 0.33 -13.71
CA GLN A 277 13.54 -0.38 -14.93
C GLN A 277 13.42 0.48 -16.20
N TRP A 278 12.61 1.55 -16.17
CA TRP A 278 12.46 2.52 -17.25
C TRP A 278 13.41 3.72 -17.16
N GLY A 279 14.28 3.74 -16.15
CA GLY A 279 15.12 4.92 -15.88
C GLY A 279 14.32 6.13 -15.43
N ALA A 280 13.16 5.92 -14.82
CA ALA A 280 12.26 6.98 -14.39
C ALA A 280 12.84 7.79 -13.22
N ARG A 281 12.42 9.06 -13.11
CA ARG A 281 12.67 9.92 -11.97
C ARG A 281 11.49 9.86 -11.00
N MET A 282 11.73 9.35 -9.80
CA MET A 282 10.74 9.24 -8.73
C MET A 282 10.73 10.51 -7.88
N VAL A 283 9.59 11.19 -7.77
CA VAL A 283 9.41 12.35 -6.89
C VAL A 283 8.82 11.88 -5.57
N LEU A 284 9.67 11.82 -4.53
CA LEU A 284 9.31 11.30 -3.23
C LEU A 284 8.58 12.36 -2.39
N ILE A 285 7.31 12.14 -2.13
CA ILE A 285 6.45 13.02 -1.33
C ILE A 285 6.56 12.62 0.14
N VAL A 286 7.16 13.47 0.95
CA VAL A 286 7.43 13.20 2.37
C VAL A 286 6.15 13.15 3.21
N ASN A 287 5.21 14.05 2.93
CA ASN A 287 3.93 14.15 3.62
C ASN A 287 2.76 14.26 2.64
N PRO A 288 2.16 13.15 2.22
CA PRO A 288 1.04 13.18 1.28
C PRO A 288 -0.27 13.74 1.88
N ARG A 289 -0.33 13.95 3.20
CA ARG A 289 -1.48 14.59 3.86
C ARG A 289 -1.49 16.12 3.68
N ASP A 290 -0.37 16.71 3.35
CA ASP A 290 -0.28 18.11 2.93
C ASP A 290 -0.72 18.24 1.47
N MET A 291 -2.04 18.21 1.25
CA MET A 291 -2.63 18.25 -0.10
C MET A 291 -2.22 19.52 -0.87
N LYS A 292 -2.14 20.67 -0.20
CA LYS A 292 -1.70 21.92 -0.84
C LYS A 292 -0.23 21.85 -1.29
N GLY A 293 0.62 21.25 -0.47
CA GLY A 293 2.02 20.98 -0.82
C GLY A 293 2.14 19.99 -1.97
N LEU A 294 1.30 18.96 -1.99
CA LEU A 294 1.27 17.96 -3.06
C LEU A 294 0.84 18.57 -4.40
N VAL A 295 -0.20 19.42 -4.41
CA VAL A 295 -0.63 20.14 -5.64
C VAL A 295 0.51 21.00 -6.19
N LYS A 296 1.24 21.73 -5.35
CA LYS A 296 2.41 22.52 -5.78
C LYS A 296 3.54 21.65 -6.37
N GLU A 297 3.76 20.46 -5.84
CA GLU A 297 4.73 19.54 -6.44
C GLU A 297 4.19 18.99 -7.78
N CYS A 298 2.88 18.72 -7.92
CA CYS A 298 2.26 18.34 -9.19
C CYS A 298 2.47 19.40 -10.27
N GLU A 299 2.22 20.68 -9.97
CA GLU A 299 2.49 21.80 -10.87
C GLU A 299 3.95 21.85 -11.33
N LYS A 300 4.87 21.70 -10.37
CA LYS A 300 6.31 21.88 -10.61
C LYS A 300 6.96 20.74 -11.39
N GLN A 301 6.50 19.50 -11.23
CA GLN A 301 7.26 18.33 -11.66
C GLN A 301 6.91 17.83 -13.05
N HIS A 302 5.81 18.31 -13.68
CA HIS A 302 5.33 17.85 -15.00
C HIS A 302 5.33 16.31 -15.08
N PHE A 303 4.67 15.68 -14.14
CA PHE A 303 4.73 14.23 -13.94
C PHE A 303 3.98 13.46 -15.03
N THR A 304 4.47 12.25 -15.30
CA THR A 304 3.87 11.33 -16.29
C THR A 304 3.06 10.22 -15.66
N VAL A 305 3.32 9.93 -14.37
CA VAL A 305 2.67 8.84 -13.63
C VAL A 305 2.32 9.27 -12.22
N ILE A 306 1.16 8.83 -11.77
CA ILE A 306 0.78 8.88 -10.35
C ILE A 306 0.10 7.58 -9.94
N CYS A 307 0.57 6.98 -8.83
CA CYS A 307 -0.08 5.85 -8.17
C CYS A 307 -0.77 6.33 -6.90
N GLY A 308 -1.99 5.88 -6.68
CA GLY A 308 -2.77 6.34 -5.53
C GLY A 308 -3.86 5.37 -5.09
N VAL A 309 -4.57 5.80 -4.09
CA VAL A 309 -5.81 5.18 -3.58
C VAL A 309 -6.96 6.15 -3.77
N ASN A 310 -8.20 5.67 -3.72
CA ASN A 310 -9.40 6.50 -3.91
C ASN A 310 -9.38 7.79 -3.09
N THR A 311 -8.98 7.72 -1.81
CA THR A 311 -8.94 8.89 -0.91
C THR A 311 -7.89 9.93 -1.31
N LEU A 312 -6.76 9.51 -1.90
CA LEU A 312 -5.76 10.44 -2.42
C LEU A 312 -6.30 11.21 -3.63
N PHE A 313 -6.90 10.50 -4.59
CA PHE A 313 -7.50 11.12 -5.78
C PHE A 313 -8.64 12.07 -5.42
N ASN A 314 -9.55 11.63 -4.55
CA ASN A 314 -10.62 12.49 -4.04
C ASN A 314 -10.08 13.72 -3.30
N GLY A 315 -9.03 13.55 -2.49
CA GLY A 315 -8.35 14.65 -1.81
C GLY A 315 -7.76 15.68 -2.78
N LEU A 316 -7.04 15.23 -3.81
CA LEU A 316 -6.48 16.10 -4.86
C LEU A 316 -7.59 16.86 -5.60
N LEU A 317 -8.63 16.16 -6.06
CA LEU A 317 -9.78 16.74 -6.77
C LEU A 317 -10.55 17.80 -5.97
N ASN A 318 -10.48 17.74 -4.64
CA ASN A 318 -11.10 18.74 -3.74
C ASN A 318 -10.11 19.80 -3.23
N THR A 319 -8.84 19.77 -3.67
CA THR A 319 -7.83 20.75 -3.27
C THR A 319 -7.78 21.90 -4.29
N PRO A 320 -7.96 23.16 -3.86
CA PRO A 320 -7.88 24.30 -4.76
C PRO A 320 -6.57 24.35 -5.54
N GLY A 321 -6.65 24.61 -6.86
CA GLY A 321 -5.53 24.71 -7.78
C GLY A 321 -5.14 23.39 -8.45
N PHE A 322 -5.69 22.23 -8.02
CA PHE A 322 -5.40 20.97 -8.70
C PHE A 322 -5.94 20.94 -10.14
N ASP A 323 -7.09 21.56 -10.38
CA ASP A 323 -7.72 21.73 -11.69
C ASP A 323 -6.93 22.67 -12.63
N GLN A 324 -5.94 23.40 -12.12
CA GLN A 324 -5.07 24.29 -12.88
C GLN A 324 -3.72 23.65 -13.26
N VAL A 325 -3.43 22.46 -12.74
CA VAL A 325 -2.20 21.72 -13.06
C VAL A 325 -2.19 21.33 -14.55
N ASP A 326 -1.05 21.48 -15.23
CA ASP A 326 -0.89 21.00 -16.60
C ASP A 326 -0.67 19.48 -16.63
N PHE A 327 -1.69 18.75 -17.08
CA PHE A 327 -1.69 17.29 -17.18
C PHE A 327 -1.29 16.74 -18.55
N LYS A 328 -0.80 17.58 -19.49
CA LYS A 328 -0.44 17.14 -20.84
C LYS A 328 0.57 15.99 -20.88
N MET A 329 1.42 15.91 -19.86
CA MET A 329 2.43 14.85 -19.74
C MET A 329 1.92 13.61 -19.00
N LEU A 330 0.75 13.65 -18.35
CA LEU A 330 0.21 12.53 -17.60
C LEU A 330 -0.21 11.40 -18.55
N LYS A 331 0.44 10.25 -18.41
CA LYS A 331 0.20 9.04 -19.21
C LYS A 331 -0.55 7.98 -18.44
N LEU A 332 -0.27 7.87 -17.14
CA LEU A 332 -0.78 6.78 -16.32
C LEU A 332 -1.17 7.24 -14.92
N THR A 333 -2.40 6.94 -14.55
CA THR A 333 -2.89 7.02 -13.17
C THR A 333 -3.30 5.63 -12.72
N VAL A 334 -2.65 5.07 -11.69
CA VAL A 334 -2.97 3.74 -11.15
C VAL A 334 -3.70 3.88 -9.82
N GLY A 335 -4.90 3.35 -9.75
CA GLY A 335 -5.68 3.21 -8.52
C GLY A 335 -5.63 1.78 -7.99
N GLY A 336 -5.23 1.60 -6.75
CA GLY A 336 -5.14 0.28 -6.15
C GLY A 336 -5.24 0.31 -4.63
N GLY A 337 -5.20 -0.87 -4.01
CA GLY A 337 -5.27 -1.00 -2.56
C GLY A 337 -6.67 -0.77 -1.95
N THR A 338 -7.52 0.00 -2.57
CA THR A 338 -8.96 0.17 -2.29
C THR A 338 -9.70 0.31 -3.61
N GLN A 339 -10.98 0.00 -3.62
CA GLN A 339 -11.83 0.25 -4.78
C GLN A 339 -11.83 1.73 -5.14
N VAL A 340 -11.71 2.04 -6.43
CA VAL A 340 -11.88 3.40 -6.95
C VAL A 340 -13.36 3.63 -7.21
N GLN A 341 -13.89 4.69 -6.62
CA GLN A 341 -15.31 5.03 -6.78
C GLN A 341 -15.56 5.64 -8.16
N LYS A 342 -16.70 5.29 -8.76
CA LYS A 342 -17.11 5.78 -10.07
C LYS A 342 -17.06 7.31 -10.17
N SER A 343 -17.64 8.00 -9.20
CA SER A 343 -17.68 9.47 -9.15
C SER A 343 -16.28 10.10 -9.10
N VAL A 344 -15.33 9.45 -8.41
CA VAL A 344 -13.93 9.91 -8.35
C VAL A 344 -13.24 9.67 -9.69
N ALA A 345 -13.44 8.52 -10.31
CA ALA A 345 -12.85 8.18 -11.60
C ALA A 345 -13.36 9.09 -12.74
N GLU A 346 -14.67 9.36 -12.78
CA GLU A 346 -15.28 10.26 -13.76
C GLU A 346 -14.75 11.70 -13.61
N ARG A 347 -14.77 12.23 -12.40
CA ARG A 347 -14.26 13.59 -12.12
C ARG A 347 -12.74 13.69 -12.37
N TRP A 348 -11.97 12.63 -12.09
CA TRP A 348 -10.55 12.58 -12.43
C TRP A 348 -10.33 12.73 -13.94
N LYS A 349 -11.13 12.01 -14.74
CA LYS A 349 -11.10 12.10 -16.20
C LYS A 349 -11.44 13.50 -16.69
N GLU A 350 -12.45 14.14 -16.12
CA GLU A 350 -12.83 15.52 -16.46
C GLU A 350 -11.70 16.52 -16.20
N VAL A 351 -11.03 16.41 -15.05
CA VAL A 351 -9.98 17.34 -14.64
C VAL A 351 -8.65 17.07 -15.34
N THR A 352 -8.24 15.81 -15.47
CA THR A 352 -6.89 15.48 -15.94
C THR A 352 -6.83 15.03 -17.40
N GLY A 353 -7.95 14.66 -17.99
CA GLY A 353 -8.02 14.05 -19.32
C GLY A 353 -7.66 12.55 -19.33
N GLY A 354 -7.07 11.99 -18.27
CA GLY A 354 -6.67 10.60 -18.15
C GLY A 354 -7.65 9.74 -17.34
N HIS A 355 -7.62 8.41 -17.51
CA HIS A 355 -8.40 7.49 -16.71
C HIS A 355 -7.59 6.99 -15.50
N ILE A 356 -8.28 6.69 -14.39
CA ILE A 356 -7.69 5.91 -13.30
C ILE A 356 -7.80 4.43 -13.67
N ILE A 357 -6.67 3.77 -13.84
CA ILE A 357 -6.59 2.34 -14.11
C ILE A 357 -6.63 1.59 -12.79
N GLU A 358 -7.68 0.82 -12.59
CA GLU A 358 -7.82 0.01 -11.38
C GLU A 358 -6.89 -1.21 -11.46
N ALA A 359 -6.14 -1.42 -10.37
CA ALA A 359 -5.26 -2.57 -10.19
C ALA A 359 -5.58 -3.28 -8.86
N TYR A 360 -5.54 -4.59 -8.90
CA TYR A 360 -5.75 -5.47 -7.77
C TYR A 360 -4.45 -6.12 -7.32
N GLY A 361 -4.30 -6.21 -6.01
CA GLY A 361 -3.19 -6.90 -5.40
C GLY A 361 -3.24 -6.91 -3.88
N LEU A 362 -2.41 -7.75 -3.32
CA LEU A 362 -2.25 -7.93 -1.87
C LEU A 362 -0.78 -8.18 -1.55
N THR A 363 -0.39 -7.95 -0.32
CA THR A 363 1.01 -8.07 0.11
C THR A 363 1.59 -9.43 -0.22
N GLU A 364 0.81 -10.47 -0.05
CA GLU A 364 1.14 -11.86 -0.30
C GLU A 364 1.39 -12.18 -1.80
N CYS A 365 1.15 -11.21 -2.70
CA CYS A 365 1.39 -11.32 -4.14
C CYS A 365 2.41 -10.28 -4.68
N SER A 366 3.17 -9.59 -3.86
CA SER A 366 4.32 -8.69 -4.19
C SER A 366 4.07 -7.40 -4.99
N PRO A 367 2.93 -6.71 -5.05
CA PRO A 367 1.59 -7.10 -4.65
C PRO A 367 0.68 -7.50 -5.81
N GLY A 368 1.04 -7.22 -7.09
CA GLY A 368 0.11 -7.15 -8.22
C GLY A 368 -0.41 -8.52 -8.69
N VAL A 369 -1.72 -8.59 -8.88
CA VAL A 369 -2.42 -9.78 -9.40
C VAL A 369 -3.05 -9.49 -10.75
N ALA A 370 -3.74 -8.35 -10.88
CA ALA A 370 -4.51 -7.97 -12.06
C ALA A 370 -4.56 -6.45 -12.23
N ALA A 371 -4.76 -5.99 -13.45
CA ALA A 371 -5.07 -4.59 -13.75
C ALA A 371 -5.93 -4.47 -15.00
N ASN A 372 -6.67 -3.36 -15.11
CA ASN A 372 -7.26 -2.96 -16.38
C ASN A 372 -6.15 -2.55 -17.36
N PRO A 373 -6.33 -2.74 -18.69
CA PRO A 373 -5.47 -2.17 -19.70
C PRO A 373 -5.40 -0.64 -19.60
N MET A 374 -4.28 -0.05 -20.03
CA MET A 374 -4.14 1.41 -20.07
C MET A 374 -5.28 2.05 -20.88
N ASN A 375 -5.67 3.24 -20.49
CA ASN A 375 -6.77 4.01 -21.11
C ASN A 375 -8.18 3.37 -21.02
N THR A 376 -8.36 2.31 -20.21
CA THR A 376 -9.68 1.74 -19.95
C THR A 376 -10.53 2.68 -19.11
N PRO A 377 -11.74 3.09 -19.55
CA PRO A 377 -12.68 3.80 -18.68
C PRO A 377 -13.04 2.98 -17.45
N TRP A 378 -13.41 3.65 -16.37
CA TRP A 378 -13.90 2.98 -15.18
C TRP A 378 -15.08 2.04 -15.52
N ASN A 379 -15.00 0.80 -15.08
CA ASN A 379 -15.97 -0.25 -15.39
C ASN A 379 -16.34 -1.13 -14.19
N GLY A 380 -15.86 -0.77 -12.98
CA GLY A 380 -16.13 -1.51 -11.75
C GLY A 380 -15.34 -2.80 -11.58
N SER A 381 -14.45 -3.14 -12.54
CA SER A 381 -13.58 -4.32 -12.46
C SER A 381 -12.13 -3.93 -12.18
N VAL A 382 -11.36 -4.90 -11.73
CA VAL A 382 -9.90 -4.78 -11.57
C VAL A 382 -9.12 -5.35 -12.76
N GLY A 383 -9.80 -5.60 -13.88
CA GLY A 383 -9.19 -6.03 -15.14
C GLY A 383 -8.83 -7.50 -15.19
N PHE A 384 -7.72 -7.79 -15.84
CA PHE A 384 -7.28 -9.14 -16.17
C PHE A 384 -6.04 -9.56 -15.37
N PRO A 385 -5.89 -10.88 -15.05
CA PRO A 385 -4.67 -11.39 -14.42
C PRO A 385 -3.42 -10.99 -15.20
N PHE A 386 -2.34 -10.64 -14.50
CA PHE A 386 -1.06 -10.36 -15.13
C PHE A 386 -0.44 -11.59 -15.82
N PRO A 387 0.48 -11.42 -16.77
CA PRO A 387 1.24 -12.52 -17.37
C PRO A 387 1.81 -13.49 -16.33
N SER A 388 1.78 -14.79 -16.62
CA SER A 388 2.17 -15.87 -15.69
C SER A 388 1.37 -15.94 -14.40
N THR A 389 0.22 -15.27 -14.30
CA THR A 389 -0.69 -15.34 -13.15
C THR A 389 -1.95 -16.08 -13.55
N VAL A 390 -2.35 -17.03 -12.72
CA VAL A 390 -3.62 -17.74 -12.84
C VAL A 390 -4.51 -17.33 -11.68
N VAL A 391 -5.76 -16.97 -12.00
CA VAL A 391 -6.80 -16.66 -11.03
C VAL A 391 -7.94 -17.66 -11.19
N SER A 392 -8.48 -18.14 -10.07
CA SER A 392 -9.65 -19.01 -10.02
C SER A 392 -10.59 -18.50 -8.93
N ILE A 393 -11.88 -18.50 -9.21
CA ILE A 393 -12.92 -18.19 -8.21
C ILE A 393 -13.35 -19.49 -7.56
N ARG A 394 -13.20 -19.60 -6.25
CA ARG A 394 -13.42 -20.86 -5.53
C ARG A 394 -14.51 -20.76 -4.48
N GLY A 395 -15.40 -21.74 -4.51
CA GLY A 395 -16.50 -21.90 -3.57
C GLY A 395 -16.21 -22.90 -2.46
N GLU A 396 -17.27 -23.39 -1.84
CA GLU A 396 -17.21 -24.40 -0.78
C GLU A 396 -16.45 -25.65 -1.24
N GLY A 397 -15.69 -26.25 -0.33
CA GLY A 397 -14.84 -27.40 -0.64
C GLY A 397 -13.66 -27.09 -1.57
N PHE A 398 -13.34 -25.82 -1.80
CA PHE A 398 -12.30 -25.36 -2.73
C PHE A 398 -12.61 -25.67 -4.21
N LYS A 399 -13.90 -25.83 -4.55
CA LYS A 399 -14.38 -26.09 -5.91
C LYS A 399 -14.19 -24.84 -6.78
N ASP A 400 -13.67 -25.02 -8.01
CA ASP A 400 -13.63 -23.95 -9.02
C ASP A 400 -15.04 -23.65 -9.50
N LEU A 401 -15.46 -22.39 -9.46
CA LEU A 401 -16.78 -21.93 -9.87
C LEU A 401 -16.83 -21.50 -11.34
N GLY A 402 -15.67 -21.42 -12.02
CA GLY A 402 -15.57 -21.04 -13.43
C GLY A 402 -15.92 -19.57 -13.69
N PHE A 403 -16.51 -19.32 -14.88
CA PHE A 403 -16.79 -17.99 -15.40
C PHE A 403 -18.30 -17.83 -15.63
N TRP A 404 -18.81 -16.62 -15.39
CA TRP A 404 -20.19 -16.29 -15.76
C TRP A 404 -20.25 -15.66 -17.18
N THR A 405 -21.36 -15.85 -17.85
CA THR A 405 -21.63 -15.32 -19.20
C THR A 405 -22.75 -14.29 -19.20
N THR A 406 -23.70 -14.44 -18.30
CA THR A 406 -24.81 -13.51 -18.11
C THR A 406 -24.87 -13.00 -16.68
N PRO A 407 -25.33 -11.76 -16.44
CA PRO A 407 -25.41 -11.20 -15.09
C PRO A 407 -26.22 -12.03 -14.09
N GLN A 408 -27.15 -12.84 -14.55
CA GLN A 408 -27.98 -13.73 -13.72
C GLN A 408 -27.16 -14.85 -13.07
N GLU A 409 -26.06 -15.26 -13.70
CA GLU A 409 -25.16 -16.32 -13.23
C GLU A 409 -24.15 -15.83 -12.17
N ILE A 410 -24.00 -14.51 -12.00
CA ILE A 410 -23.02 -13.93 -11.07
C ILE A 410 -23.09 -14.54 -9.66
N PRO A 411 -24.27 -14.75 -9.03
CA PRO A 411 -24.32 -15.31 -7.68
C PRO A 411 -23.70 -16.71 -7.58
N GLU A 412 -23.89 -17.57 -8.60
CA GLU A 412 -23.37 -18.93 -8.64
C GLU A 412 -21.87 -19.00 -8.90
N HIS A 413 -21.31 -17.97 -9.55
CA HIS A 413 -19.89 -17.80 -9.87
C HIS A 413 -19.16 -16.83 -8.93
N THR A 414 -19.78 -16.42 -7.81
CA THR A 414 -19.16 -15.57 -6.79
C THR A 414 -18.58 -16.43 -5.68
N GLY A 415 -17.29 -16.26 -5.40
CA GLY A 415 -16.55 -17.01 -4.41
C GLY A 415 -15.23 -16.34 -4.03
N GLU A 416 -14.36 -17.08 -3.32
CA GLU A 416 -13.05 -16.57 -2.94
C GLU A 416 -12.12 -16.52 -4.16
N ILE A 417 -11.47 -15.36 -4.35
CA ILE A 417 -10.44 -15.18 -5.35
C ILE A 417 -9.19 -15.93 -4.89
N CYS A 418 -8.73 -16.90 -5.69
CA CYS A 418 -7.51 -17.65 -5.44
C CYS A 418 -6.48 -17.38 -6.54
N VAL A 419 -5.21 -17.23 -6.15
CA VAL A 419 -4.14 -16.79 -7.04
C VAL A 419 -3.00 -17.81 -7.07
N LYS A 420 -2.49 -18.09 -8.26
CA LYS A 420 -1.27 -18.87 -8.47
C LYS A 420 -0.36 -18.13 -9.43
N GLY A 421 0.91 -17.94 -9.08
CA GLY A 421 1.87 -17.23 -9.91
C GLY A 421 3.23 -17.06 -9.24
N PRO A 422 4.25 -16.62 -9.99
CA PRO A 422 5.62 -16.49 -9.48
C PRO A 422 5.77 -15.37 -8.44
N GLN A 423 4.83 -14.43 -8.39
CA GLN A 423 4.80 -13.32 -7.44
C GLN A 423 4.23 -13.68 -6.07
N VAL A 424 3.65 -14.89 -5.91
CA VAL A 424 3.04 -15.34 -4.64
C VAL A 424 4.13 -15.58 -3.60
N MET A 425 3.93 -15.09 -2.38
CA MET A 425 4.85 -15.21 -1.25
C MET A 425 5.27 -16.65 -0.95
N ARG A 426 6.39 -16.81 -0.28
CA ARG A 426 6.84 -18.10 0.25
C ARG A 426 5.96 -18.60 1.43
N GLY A 427 5.34 -17.69 2.17
CA GLY A 427 4.53 -17.94 3.37
C GLY A 427 4.68 -16.81 4.37
N TYR A 428 4.14 -16.98 5.58
CA TYR A 428 4.31 -16.04 6.69
C TYR A 428 5.50 -16.44 7.55
N TRP A 429 6.31 -15.45 7.97
CA TRP A 429 7.50 -15.64 8.79
C TRP A 429 7.15 -16.28 10.12
N ASP A 430 7.76 -17.43 10.40
CA ASP A 430 7.58 -18.21 11.63
C ASP A 430 6.11 -18.49 12.00
N LYS A 431 5.26 -18.66 10.96
CA LYS A 431 3.82 -18.93 11.08
C LYS A 431 3.39 -20.04 10.12
N PRO A 432 3.81 -21.31 10.36
CA PRO A 432 3.51 -22.41 9.45
C PRO A 432 2.01 -22.73 9.35
N GLU A 433 1.26 -22.63 10.44
CA GLU A 433 -0.18 -22.91 10.47
C GLU A 433 -0.97 -21.86 9.66
N GLU A 434 -0.67 -20.57 9.86
CA GLU A 434 -1.28 -19.49 9.09
C GLU A 434 -0.88 -19.56 7.62
N THR A 435 0.32 -20.02 7.32
CA THR A 435 0.76 -20.26 5.93
C THR A 435 -0.06 -21.38 5.31
N ALA A 436 -0.22 -22.52 5.99
CA ALA A 436 -1.01 -23.64 5.51
C ALA A 436 -2.50 -23.31 5.36
N ALA A 437 -3.02 -22.38 6.15
CA ALA A 437 -4.41 -21.91 6.05
C ALA A 437 -4.68 -21.13 4.76
N VAL A 438 -3.68 -20.44 4.20
CA VAL A 438 -3.85 -19.62 3.00
C VAL A 438 -3.18 -20.19 1.74
N LEU A 439 -2.11 -20.99 1.88
CA LEU A 439 -1.43 -21.63 0.75
C LEU A 439 -1.82 -23.10 0.67
N ARG A 440 -2.58 -23.45 -0.40
CA ARG A 440 -3.03 -24.80 -0.65
C ARG A 440 -2.76 -25.20 -2.10
N ASP A 441 -2.06 -26.30 -2.33
CA ASP A 441 -1.76 -26.86 -3.67
C ASP A 441 -1.18 -25.84 -4.66
N GLY A 442 -0.36 -24.90 -4.15
CA GLY A 442 0.24 -23.80 -4.91
C GLY A 442 -0.70 -22.62 -5.17
N TRP A 443 -1.92 -22.64 -4.64
CA TRP A 443 -2.87 -21.54 -4.67
C TRP A 443 -2.83 -20.73 -3.37
N LEU A 444 -2.78 -19.42 -3.53
CA LEU A 444 -3.02 -18.48 -2.43
C LEU A 444 -4.50 -18.15 -2.34
N ARG A 445 -5.10 -18.39 -1.20
CA ARG A 445 -6.42 -17.91 -0.81
C ARG A 445 -6.29 -16.46 -0.35
N THR A 446 -6.98 -15.54 -1.04
CA THR A 446 -6.79 -14.10 -0.78
C THR A 446 -7.66 -13.57 0.35
N GLY A 447 -8.75 -14.27 0.66
CA GLY A 447 -9.82 -13.78 1.54
C GLY A 447 -10.66 -12.66 0.91
N ASP A 448 -10.43 -12.34 -0.36
CA ASP A 448 -11.26 -11.41 -1.13
C ASP A 448 -12.32 -12.21 -1.92
N ILE A 449 -13.55 -11.73 -1.92
CA ILE A 449 -14.68 -12.34 -2.63
C ILE A 449 -14.89 -11.60 -3.95
N GLY A 450 -15.11 -12.36 -5.01
CA GLY A 450 -15.33 -11.79 -6.32
C GLY A 450 -15.84 -12.82 -7.31
N ASN A 451 -15.92 -12.40 -8.56
CA ASN A 451 -16.33 -13.23 -9.69
C ASN A 451 -15.51 -12.89 -10.94
N MET A 452 -15.61 -13.72 -11.96
CA MET A 452 -14.88 -13.54 -13.20
C MET A 452 -15.82 -13.80 -14.39
N ASP A 453 -15.85 -12.87 -15.35
CA ASP A 453 -16.65 -13.04 -16.57
C ASP A 453 -16.00 -14.02 -17.57
N SER A 454 -16.72 -14.36 -18.64
CA SER A 454 -16.27 -15.27 -19.70
C SER A 454 -15.03 -14.75 -20.47
N ASN A 455 -14.68 -13.48 -20.32
CA ASN A 455 -13.46 -12.90 -20.87
C ASN A 455 -12.27 -12.99 -19.88
N GLY A 456 -12.54 -13.44 -18.66
CA GLY A 456 -11.55 -13.50 -17.59
C GLY A 456 -11.35 -12.18 -16.83
N ARG A 457 -12.30 -11.24 -16.94
CA ARG A 457 -12.26 -9.98 -16.22
C ARG A 457 -12.73 -10.18 -14.80
N ILE A 458 -11.93 -9.71 -13.83
CA ILE A 458 -12.17 -9.90 -12.40
C ILE A 458 -12.96 -8.72 -11.84
N THR A 459 -14.02 -9.01 -11.08
CA THR A 459 -14.75 -8.04 -10.26
C THR A 459 -14.64 -8.45 -8.79
N ILE A 460 -14.15 -7.55 -7.94
CA ILE A 460 -14.10 -7.76 -6.49
C ILE A 460 -15.41 -7.27 -5.89
N THR A 461 -16.07 -8.13 -5.14
CA THR A 461 -17.31 -7.78 -4.43
C THR A 461 -16.99 -7.17 -3.07
N ASP A 462 -16.23 -7.89 -2.23
CA ASP A 462 -15.80 -7.42 -0.89
C ASP A 462 -14.74 -8.37 -0.29
N ARG A 463 -14.42 -8.15 0.99
CA ARG A 463 -13.65 -9.09 1.80
C ARG A 463 -14.57 -10.03 2.56
N GLN A 464 -14.23 -11.30 2.58
CA GLN A 464 -15.00 -12.34 3.28
C GLN A 464 -15.29 -11.96 4.75
N LYS A 465 -14.31 -11.37 5.44
CA LYS A 465 -14.39 -10.95 6.84
C LYS A 465 -15.21 -9.69 7.12
N ASP A 466 -15.39 -8.85 6.11
CA ASP A 466 -16.11 -7.57 6.20
C ASP A 466 -17.58 -7.73 5.78
N MET A 467 -17.94 -8.87 5.20
CA MET A 467 -19.29 -9.23 4.82
C MET A 467 -20.23 -9.20 6.04
N ILE A 468 -21.39 -8.60 5.87
CA ILE A 468 -22.43 -8.44 6.89
C ILE A 468 -23.50 -9.50 6.65
N LEU A 469 -23.83 -10.28 7.67
CA LEU A 469 -24.84 -11.33 7.54
C LEU A 469 -26.20 -10.82 8.07
N VAL A 470 -27.07 -10.38 7.17
CA VAL A 470 -28.38 -9.84 7.51
C VAL A 470 -29.47 -10.89 7.21
N SER A 471 -30.07 -11.49 8.24
CA SER A 471 -31.13 -12.51 8.11
C SER A 471 -30.74 -13.65 7.14
N GLY A 472 -29.49 -14.08 7.14
CA GLY A 472 -28.96 -15.12 6.25
C GLY A 472 -28.51 -14.63 4.86
N PHE A 473 -28.71 -13.36 4.54
CA PHE A 473 -28.23 -12.77 3.28
C PHE A 473 -26.86 -12.14 3.44
N ASN A 474 -25.97 -12.42 2.50
CA ASN A 474 -24.67 -11.77 2.40
C ASN A 474 -24.86 -10.33 1.91
N VAL A 475 -24.43 -9.36 2.71
CA VAL A 475 -24.45 -7.93 2.39
C VAL A 475 -23.02 -7.43 2.39
N TYR A 476 -22.62 -6.79 1.31
CA TYR A 476 -21.27 -6.33 1.08
C TYR A 476 -21.16 -4.83 1.33
N PRO A 477 -20.34 -4.39 2.31
CA PRO A 477 -20.14 -2.98 2.63
C PRO A 477 -19.79 -2.12 1.42
N ASN A 478 -18.91 -2.60 0.54
CA ASN A 478 -18.46 -1.84 -0.64
C ASN A 478 -19.59 -1.49 -1.61
N GLU A 479 -20.60 -2.35 -1.75
CA GLU A 479 -21.77 -2.07 -2.58
C GLU A 479 -22.57 -0.88 -2.04
N ILE A 480 -22.77 -0.86 -0.73
CA ILE A 480 -23.52 0.21 -0.06
C ILE A 480 -22.70 1.51 -0.06
N GLU A 481 -21.40 1.42 0.22
CA GLU A 481 -20.47 2.55 0.15
C GLU A 481 -20.47 3.18 -1.25
N GLY A 482 -20.51 2.36 -2.31
CA GLY A 482 -20.61 2.81 -3.70
C GLY A 482 -21.89 3.62 -3.97
N VAL A 483 -23.03 3.17 -3.45
CA VAL A 483 -24.30 3.89 -3.55
C VAL A 483 -24.26 5.21 -2.77
N LEU A 484 -23.77 5.18 -1.53
CA LEU A 484 -23.67 6.39 -0.70
C LEU A 484 -22.74 7.44 -1.30
N GLN A 485 -21.60 7.04 -1.83
CA GLN A 485 -20.64 7.97 -2.44
C GLN A 485 -21.10 8.55 -3.79
N SER A 486 -22.19 8.02 -4.37
CA SER A 486 -22.84 8.64 -5.53
C SER A 486 -23.65 9.88 -5.17
N MET A 487 -23.89 10.15 -3.88
CA MET A 487 -24.55 11.38 -3.40
C MET A 487 -23.52 12.52 -3.39
N PRO A 488 -23.76 13.64 -4.11
CA PRO A 488 -22.84 14.79 -4.15
C PRO A 488 -22.56 15.43 -2.79
N GLU A 489 -23.50 15.28 -1.84
CA GLU A 489 -23.47 15.84 -0.50
C GLU A 489 -22.57 15.03 0.46
N ILE A 490 -22.12 13.84 0.06
CA ILE A 490 -21.25 12.96 0.86
C ILE A 490 -19.79 13.15 0.42
N LEU A 491 -18.91 13.46 1.38
CA LEU A 491 -17.48 13.53 1.16
C LEU A 491 -16.84 12.15 1.21
N GLU A 492 -17.18 11.37 2.25
CA GLU A 492 -16.68 10.02 2.52
C GLU A 492 -17.73 9.22 3.29
N CYS A 493 -17.69 7.90 3.13
CA CYS A 493 -18.50 7.00 3.94
C CYS A 493 -17.79 5.67 4.19
N GLY A 494 -18.20 5.00 5.27
CA GLY A 494 -17.82 3.64 5.58
C GLY A 494 -19.00 2.86 6.14
N VAL A 495 -19.11 1.58 5.80
CA VAL A 495 -20.24 0.72 6.18
C VAL A 495 -19.72 -0.47 7.01
N VAL A 496 -20.43 -0.77 8.08
CA VAL A 496 -20.12 -1.91 8.97
C VAL A 496 -21.38 -2.66 9.38
N GLY A 497 -21.21 -3.95 9.67
CA GLY A 497 -22.20 -4.75 10.37
C GLY A 497 -22.10 -4.55 11.87
N VAL A 498 -23.25 -4.38 12.52
CA VAL A 498 -23.38 -4.37 13.97
C VAL A 498 -24.35 -5.47 14.43
N PRO A 499 -24.12 -6.11 15.58
CA PRO A 499 -24.99 -7.18 16.06
C PRO A 499 -26.44 -6.74 16.16
N ASN A 500 -27.38 -7.63 15.82
CA ASN A 500 -28.82 -7.41 15.93
C ASN A 500 -29.54 -8.72 16.29
N GLU A 501 -30.33 -8.74 17.34
CA GLU A 501 -31.01 -9.93 17.83
C GLU A 501 -31.97 -10.58 16.81
N LYS A 502 -32.58 -9.78 15.91
CA LYS A 502 -33.58 -10.27 14.96
C LYS A 502 -32.99 -10.72 13.62
N SER A 503 -31.87 -10.14 13.21
CA SER A 503 -31.28 -10.36 11.87
C SER A 503 -29.86 -10.92 11.88
N GLY A 504 -29.32 -11.24 13.06
CA GLY A 504 -27.90 -11.57 13.24
C GLY A 504 -27.05 -10.31 13.24
N GLU A 505 -26.97 -9.63 12.10
CA GLU A 505 -26.36 -8.29 11.98
C GLU A 505 -27.34 -7.29 11.31
N ARG A 506 -27.05 -6.03 11.45
CA ARG A 506 -27.69 -4.92 10.72
C ARG A 506 -26.64 -4.00 10.12
N VAL A 507 -27.00 -3.38 9.01
CA VAL A 507 -26.12 -2.44 8.31
C VAL A 507 -26.14 -1.08 9.00
N LYS A 508 -24.95 -0.53 9.30
CA LYS A 508 -24.78 0.83 9.80
C LYS A 508 -23.80 1.59 8.90
N ALA A 509 -24.18 2.83 8.53
CA ALA A 509 -23.36 3.71 7.70
C ALA A 509 -22.80 4.86 8.54
N VAL A 510 -21.50 5.14 8.38
CA VAL A 510 -20.78 6.26 8.97
C VAL A 510 -20.40 7.21 7.84
N ILE A 511 -20.81 8.47 7.90
CA ILE A 511 -20.74 9.41 6.79
C ILE A 511 -20.05 10.71 7.22
N VAL A 512 -19.11 11.18 6.40
CA VAL A 512 -18.56 12.54 6.45
C VAL A 512 -19.31 13.38 5.44
N LYS A 513 -19.98 14.41 5.92
CA LYS A 513 -20.73 15.33 5.05
C LYS A 513 -19.80 16.20 4.23
N LYS A 514 -20.13 16.41 2.95
CA LYS A 514 -19.59 17.50 2.13
C LYS A 514 -20.50 18.72 2.22
N ASP A 515 -21.82 18.49 2.20
CA ASP A 515 -22.83 19.51 2.47
C ASP A 515 -23.34 19.39 3.92
N PRO A 516 -23.11 20.40 4.77
CA PRO A 516 -23.57 20.37 6.17
C PRO A 516 -25.10 20.17 6.32
N SER A 517 -25.88 20.54 5.31
CA SER A 517 -27.35 20.44 5.33
C SER A 517 -27.89 19.02 5.13
N LEU A 518 -27.02 18.05 4.72
CA LEU A 518 -27.42 16.67 4.50
C LEU A 518 -28.05 16.04 5.74
N THR A 519 -29.24 15.45 5.59
CA THR A 519 -29.99 14.79 6.67
C THR A 519 -30.00 13.27 6.53
N VAL A 520 -30.29 12.58 7.65
CA VAL A 520 -30.43 11.10 7.67
C VAL A 520 -31.58 10.66 6.76
N GLU A 521 -32.66 11.43 6.71
CA GLU A 521 -33.85 11.14 5.90
C GLU A 521 -33.53 11.18 4.40
N GLN A 522 -32.74 12.16 3.97
CA GLN A 522 -32.29 12.25 2.57
C GLN A 522 -31.42 11.06 2.19
N VAL A 523 -30.45 10.68 3.04
CA VAL A 523 -29.62 9.49 2.80
C VAL A 523 -30.46 8.21 2.73
N LYS A 524 -31.40 8.03 3.68
CA LYS A 524 -32.32 6.87 3.67
C LYS A 524 -33.22 6.86 2.44
N ALA A 525 -33.71 8.01 2.00
CA ALA A 525 -34.54 8.12 0.80
C ALA A 525 -33.74 7.71 -0.47
N TYR A 526 -32.50 8.18 -0.57
CA TYR A 526 -31.60 7.81 -1.67
C TYR A 526 -31.29 6.31 -1.68
N CYS A 527 -30.95 5.75 -0.52
CA CYS A 527 -30.70 4.31 -0.38
C CYS A 527 -31.93 3.46 -0.77
N ARG A 528 -33.17 3.88 -0.43
CA ARG A 528 -34.40 3.14 -0.83
C ARG A 528 -34.58 3.03 -2.33
N GLN A 529 -34.10 3.99 -3.09
CA GLN A 529 -34.19 3.98 -4.56
C GLN A 529 -33.14 3.10 -5.21
N ASN A 530 -32.00 2.86 -4.51
CA ASN A 530 -30.81 2.24 -5.10
C ASN A 530 -30.40 0.91 -4.46
N LEU A 531 -30.98 0.53 -3.30
CA LEU A 531 -30.64 -0.68 -2.55
C LEU A 531 -31.87 -1.53 -2.23
N THR A 532 -31.69 -2.85 -2.26
CA THR A 532 -32.68 -3.80 -1.76
C THR A 532 -32.88 -3.66 -0.25
N GLY A 533 -34.06 -3.93 0.26
CA GLY A 533 -34.46 -3.65 1.64
C GLY A 533 -33.54 -4.21 2.74
N TYR A 534 -32.96 -5.40 2.55
CA TYR A 534 -32.04 -5.99 3.52
C TYR A 534 -30.62 -5.37 3.48
N LYS A 535 -30.27 -4.69 2.40
CA LYS A 535 -29.00 -3.93 2.25
C LYS A 535 -29.09 -2.50 2.82
N MET A 536 -30.28 -2.04 3.11
CA MET A 536 -30.52 -0.67 3.59
C MET A 536 -29.82 -0.41 4.92
N PRO A 537 -29.03 0.66 5.05
CA PRO A 537 -28.52 1.10 6.35
C PRO A 537 -29.69 1.39 7.30
N LYS A 538 -29.75 0.66 8.40
CA LYS A 538 -30.76 0.90 9.45
C LYS A 538 -30.41 2.12 10.29
N GLU A 539 -29.11 2.35 10.46
CA GLU A 539 -28.55 3.47 11.19
C GLU A 539 -27.54 4.23 10.32
N ILE A 540 -27.56 5.55 10.48
CA ILE A 540 -26.67 6.47 9.77
C ILE A 540 -26.14 7.45 10.81
N VAL A 541 -24.81 7.56 10.87
CA VAL A 541 -24.10 8.45 11.78
C VAL A 541 -23.26 9.43 10.97
N PHE A 542 -23.32 10.71 11.32
CA PHE A 542 -22.47 11.73 10.75
C PHE A 542 -21.28 11.99 11.66
N VAL A 543 -20.08 12.01 11.09
CA VAL A 543 -18.80 12.23 11.77
C VAL A 543 -17.95 13.26 11.02
N ASP A 544 -16.98 13.86 11.71
CA ASP A 544 -16.05 14.80 11.10
C ASP A 544 -14.97 14.10 10.25
N SER A 545 -14.62 12.86 10.59
CA SER A 545 -13.63 12.06 9.86
C SER A 545 -13.83 10.57 10.07
N ILE A 546 -13.41 9.78 9.08
CA ILE A 546 -13.39 8.32 9.12
C ILE A 546 -11.95 7.84 9.40
N PRO A 547 -11.75 6.90 10.36
CA PRO A 547 -10.44 6.33 10.63
C PRO A 547 -9.91 5.56 9.43
N LYS A 548 -8.63 5.81 9.09
CA LYS A 548 -7.98 5.22 7.91
C LYS A 548 -6.57 4.76 8.25
N THR A 549 -6.13 3.76 7.53
CA THR A 549 -4.72 3.39 7.50
C THR A 549 -3.87 4.53 6.89
N PRO A 550 -2.54 4.53 7.06
CA PRO A 550 -1.65 5.49 6.40
C PRO A 550 -1.73 5.49 4.87
N VAL A 551 -2.14 4.38 4.29
CA VAL A 551 -2.40 4.23 2.85
C VAL A 551 -3.83 4.59 2.45
N GLY A 552 -4.63 5.17 3.35
CA GLY A 552 -5.97 5.68 3.05
C GLY A 552 -7.09 4.64 3.06
N LYS A 553 -6.86 3.39 3.48
CA LYS A 553 -7.91 2.37 3.65
C LYS A 553 -8.73 2.63 4.90
N ILE A 554 -10.05 2.48 4.82
CA ILE A 554 -10.96 2.59 5.97
C ILE A 554 -10.64 1.49 6.99
N LEU A 555 -10.46 1.88 8.25
CA LEU A 555 -10.27 0.98 9.38
C LEU A 555 -11.64 0.56 9.93
N ARG A 556 -12.30 -0.43 9.28
CA ARG A 556 -13.65 -0.88 9.66
C ARG A 556 -13.75 -1.35 11.11
N ARG A 557 -12.67 -1.86 11.69
CA ARG A 557 -12.64 -2.20 13.12
C ARG A 557 -12.86 -0.98 14.00
N GLU A 558 -12.15 0.12 13.72
CA GLU A 558 -12.30 1.37 14.48
C GLU A 558 -13.65 2.05 14.21
N LEU A 559 -14.22 1.87 13.00
CA LEU A 559 -15.61 2.27 12.73
C LEU A 559 -16.59 1.53 13.63
N LYS A 560 -16.42 0.22 13.86
CA LYS A 560 -17.25 -0.55 14.79
C LYS A 560 -17.14 0.00 16.22
N ASP A 561 -15.95 0.43 16.64
CA ASP A 561 -15.72 1.02 17.97
C ASP A 561 -16.41 2.41 18.12
N ILE A 562 -16.37 3.24 17.07
CA ILE A 562 -17.09 4.53 17.04
C ILE A 562 -18.59 4.30 17.21
N VAL A 563 -19.10 3.35 16.45
CA VAL A 563 -20.50 2.96 16.44
C VAL A 563 -20.95 2.43 17.81
N ALA A 564 -20.14 1.60 18.47
CA ALA A 564 -20.44 1.02 19.77
C ALA A 564 -20.46 2.07 20.91
N LYS A 565 -19.63 3.11 20.80
CA LYS A 565 -19.60 4.20 21.79
C LYS A 565 -20.85 5.06 21.77
N GLU A 566 -21.49 5.24 20.62
CA GLU A 566 -22.75 6.00 20.51
C GLU A 566 -23.96 5.21 21.01
N GLU A 567 -23.87 3.87 21.06
CA GLU A 567 -24.94 3.02 21.62
C GLU A 567 -24.86 2.88 23.15
N ALA A 568 -23.75 3.30 23.79
CA ALA A 568 -23.66 3.30 25.24
C ALA A 568 -24.61 4.34 25.84
N PRO A 569 -25.57 3.98 26.72
CA PRO A 569 -26.48 4.94 27.33
C PRO A 569 -25.68 5.98 28.11
N VAL A 570 -25.95 7.26 27.84
CA VAL A 570 -25.43 8.36 28.64
C VAL A 570 -25.88 8.09 30.08
N LYS A 571 -24.97 7.71 30.97
CA LYS A 571 -25.22 7.66 32.38
C LYS A 571 -25.58 9.10 32.82
N GLN A 572 -26.86 9.36 33.04
CA GLN A 572 -27.30 10.55 33.74
C GLN A 572 -26.63 10.50 35.13
N GLU A 573 -25.70 11.40 35.38
CA GLU A 573 -25.26 11.73 36.72
C GLU A 573 -26.47 12.36 37.42
N THR A 574 -27.17 11.57 38.18
CA THR A 574 -28.14 12.08 39.16
C THR A 574 -27.33 12.73 40.27
N GLU A 575 -27.20 14.04 40.23
CA GLU A 575 -26.83 14.85 41.38
C GLU A 575 -27.81 14.55 42.54
N GLY A 576 -27.29 13.81 43.52
CA GLY A 576 -27.97 13.59 44.79
C GLY A 576 -27.99 14.89 45.58
N GLN A 577 -29.13 15.60 45.55
CA GLN A 577 -29.42 16.60 46.55
C GLN A 577 -29.50 15.90 47.93
N LYS A 578 -28.48 16.12 48.74
CA LYS A 578 -28.60 15.95 50.20
C LYS A 578 -29.46 17.10 50.73
N SER A 579 -30.69 16.82 51.11
CA SER A 579 -31.44 17.66 52.04
C SER A 579 -30.99 17.36 53.46
N GLU A 580 -30.40 18.33 54.11
CA GLU A 580 -30.32 18.40 55.59
C GLU A 580 -31.74 18.47 56.17
N ASN A 581 -32.02 17.60 57.13
CA ASN A 581 -32.72 17.88 58.37
C ASN A 581 -32.38 16.83 59.42
#